data_e0665d8b5cd8e4931cbdfe0c0d2c6456
#
_entry.id   e0665d8b5cd8e4931cbdfe0c0d2c6456
#
_cell.length_a   1.000
_cell.length_b   1.000
_cell.length_c   1.000
_cell.angle_alpha   90.00
_cell.angle_beta   90.00
_cell.angle_gamma   90.00
#
_symmetry.space_group_name_H-M   'P 1'
#
loop_
_entity.id
_entity.type
_entity.pdbx_description
1 polymer ?
#
loop_
_entity_poly.entity_id
_entity_poly.type
_entity_poly.pdbx_seq_one_letter_code
_entity_poly.pdbx_strand_id
1 'polypeptide(L)'
;DRPKPTLAAIPGAAAGAGLSLALACDLRIALDSAKMTTAFAKVGLSGDYGMSYFLPLLVGQSKARELLFTAPLITGAEALDFGLVNGIATSDDFEGAVHACASELSQSATVAIGYMKKNLNSAATSTLGESLDREAAHMARCFTTQDHKLAVQAFVAKETPVFSGE
;
A
#
# COMPACT_ATOMS: atom_id res chain seq x y z
N ASP A 1 9.21 -1.37 -9.80
CA ASP A 1 9.11 -2.34 -8.71
C ASP A 1 10.23 -2.04 -7.69
N ARG A 2 9.89 -1.41 -6.57
CA ARG A 2 10.84 -1.08 -5.51
C ARG A 2 10.75 -2.13 -4.42
N PRO A 3 11.88 -2.65 -3.89
CA PRO A 3 11.86 -3.70 -2.87
C PRO A 3 11.34 -3.18 -1.51
N LYS A 4 11.47 -1.88 -1.23
CA LYS A 4 10.96 -1.27 0.01
C LYS A 4 9.49 -0.89 -0.13
N PRO A 5 8.70 -0.95 0.96
CA PRO A 5 7.34 -0.45 0.96
C PRO A 5 7.29 1.05 0.67
N THR A 6 6.20 1.48 0.08
CA THR A 6 5.93 2.88 -0.27
C THR A 6 4.65 3.33 0.42
N LEU A 7 4.67 4.51 1.01
CA LEU A 7 3.54 5.14 1.70
C LEU A 7 3.17 6.44 0.98
N ALA A 8 1.91 6.58 0.57
CA ALA A 8 1.37 7.85 0.11
C ALA A 8 0.70 8.57 1.27
N ALA A 9 1.14 9.79 1.54
CA ALA A 9 0.51 10.72 2.44
C ALA A 9 -0.36 11.69 1.63
N ILE A 10 -1.65 11.78 1.94
CA ILE A 10 -2.64 12.59 1.22
C ILE A 10 -3.17 13.68 2.17
N PRO A 11 -2.45 14.81 2.31
CA PRO A 11 -2.81 15.88 3.25
C PRO A 11 -3.91 16.81 2.75
N GLY A 12 -4.48 16.55 1.57
CA GLY A 12 -5.47 17.44 0.96
C GLY A 12 -6.06 16.86 -0.31
N ALA A 13 -6.09 17.65 -1.37
CA ALA A 13 -6.68 17.22 -2.64
C ALA A 13 -5.79 16.24 -3.40
N ALA A 14 -6.37 15.12 -3.87
CA ALA A 14 -5.74 14.17 -4.78
C ALA A 14 -6.69 13.88 -5.96
N ALA A 15 -6.32 14.31 -7.16
CA ALA A 15 -7.16 14.19 -8.34
C ALA A 15 -6.41 13.62 -9.54
N GLY A 16 -7.09 12.85 -10.39
CA GLY A 16 -6.55 12.33 -11.64
C GLY A 16 -5.20 11.62 -11.44
N ALA A 17 -4.15 12.10 -12.12
CA ALA A 17 -2.81 11.55 -12.05
C ALA A 17 -2.23 11.52 -10.62
N GLY A 18 -2.51 12.54 -9.79
CA GLY A 18 -2.07 12.57 -8.38
C GLY A 18 -2.69 11.43 -7.57
N LEU A 19 -3.99 11.17 -7.75
CA LEU A 19 -4.65 10.03 -7.13
C LEU A 19 -4.08 8.72 -7.68
N SER A 20 -3.86 8.59 -8.99
CA SER A 20 -3.27 7.38 -9.60
C SER A 20 -1.92 7.03 -9.00
N LEU A 21 -1.05 8.03 -8.78
CA LEU A 21 0.26 7.83 -8.15
C LEU A 21 0.12 7.38 -6.69
N ALA A 22 -0.85 7.91 -5.94
CA ALA A 22 -1.13 7.46 -4.59
C ALA A 22 -1.62 6.00 -4.57
N LEU A 23 -2.47 5.59 -5.52
CA LEU A 23 -2.94 4.20 -5.64
C LEU A 23 -1.81 3.23 -6.02
N ALA A 24 -0.77 3.67 -6.69
CA ALA A 24 0.40 2.86 -7.02
C ALA A 24 1.34 2.61 -5.82
N CYS A 25 1.16 3.33 -4.71
CA CYS A 25 1.87 3.07 -3.46
C CYS A 25 1.28 1.86 -2.73
N ASP A 26 2.08 1.23 -1.85
CA ASP A 26 1.63 0.06 -1.10
C ASP A 26 0.57 0.44 -0.06
N LEU A 27 0.81 1.50 0.69
CA LEU A 27 -0.10 2.03 1.71
C LEU A 27 -0.44 3.51 1.44
N ARG A 28 -1.57 3.94 1.96
CA ARG A 28 -2.10 5.31 1.83
C ARG A 28 -2.70 5.76 3.15
N ILE A 29 -2.28 6.93 3.63
CA ILE A 29 -2.91 7.63 4.76
C ILE A 29 -3.41 8.98 4.25
N ALA A 30 -4.67 9.31 4.52
CA ALA A 30 -5.28 10.55 4.10
C ALA A 30 -5.77 11.38 5.30
N LEU A 31 -5.87 12.70 5.11
CA LEU A 31 -6.74 13.48 5.99
C LEU A 31 -8.19 12.98 5.85
N ASP A 32 -8.94 12.93 6.93
CA ASP A 32 -10.36 12.62 6.95
C ASP A 32 -11.16 13.52 6.00
N SER A 33 -10.78 14.79 5.95
CA SER A 33 -11.38 15.83 5.11
C SER A 33 -10.76 15.95 3.70
N ALA A 34 -9.71 15.18 3.39
CA ALA A 34 -9.08 15.18 2.06
C ALA A 34 -10.13 14.97 0.96
N LYS A 35 -9.95 15.64 -0.17
CA LYS A 35 -10.87 15.54 -1.30
C LYS A 35 -10.21 14.76 -2.43
N MET A 36 -10.80 13.64 -2.80
CA MET A 36 -10.25 12.75 -3.82
C MET A 36 -11.26 12.56 -4.96
N THR A 37 -10.74 12.47 -6.19
CA THR A 37 -11.55 12.17 -7.38
C THR A 37 -10.68 11.59 -8.47
N THR A 38 -11.23 10.70 -9.29
CA THR A 38 -10.55 10.21 -10.49
C THR A 38 -10.40 11.30 -11.55
N ALA A 39 -11.32 12.26 -11.60
CA ALA A 39 -11.35 13.46 -12.43
C ALA A 39 -11.35 13.26 -13.96
N PHE A 40 -10.75 12.21 -14.48
CA PHE A 40 -10.50 12.00 -15.92
C PHE A 40 -11.76 12.14 -16.78
N ALA A 41 -12.87 11.51 -16.39
CA ALA A 41 -14.13 11.57 -17.14
C ALA A 41 -14.68 13.00 -17.26
N LYS A 42 -14.45 13.87 -16.27
CA LYS A 42 -14.91 15.25 -16.27
C LYS A 42 -14.19 16.12 -17.30
N VAL A 43 -13.02 15.70 -17.76
CA VAL A 43 -12.22 16.41 -18.76
C VAL A 43 -12.05 15.59 -20.06
N GLY A 44 -12.87 14.54 -20.24
CA GLY A 44 -12.88 13.73 -21.47
C GLY A 44 -11.65 12.84 -21.66
N LEU A 45 -10.95 12.47 -20.57
CA LEU A 45 -9.79 11.60 -20.59
C LEU A 45 -10.13 10.21 -20.04
N SER A 46 -9.43 9.18 -20.51
CA SER A 46 -9.68 7.77 -20.16
C SER A 46 -9.01 7.30 -18.87
N GLY A 47 -8.11 8.08 -18.31
CA GLY A 47 -7.26 7.69 -17.17
C GLY A 47 -5.80 7.50 -17.55
N ASP A 48 -4.92 7.62 -16.55
CA ASP A 48 -3.46 7.50 -16.73
C ASP A 48 -2.79 6.97 -15.45
N TYR A 49 -1.48 6.74 -15.51
CA TYR A 49 -0.63 6.27 -14.40
C TYR A 49 -1.15 5.02 -13.67
N GLY A 50 -1.81 4.11 -14.40
CA GLY A 50 -2.30 2.84 -13.86
C GLY A 50 -3.62 2.95 -13.07
N MET A 51 -4.38 4.04 -13.17
CA MET A 51 -5.67 4.20 -12.50
C MET A 51 -6.59 3.00 -12.74
N SER A 52 -6.75 2.57 -13.98
CA SER A 52 -7.62 1.43 -14.36
C SER A 52 -7.09 0.07 -13.90
N TYR A 53 -5.82 -0.01 -13.51
CA TYR A 53 -5.22 -1.20 -12.93
C TYR A 53 -5.37 -1.23 -11.40
N PHE A 54 -4.89 -0.18 -10.71
CA PHE A 54 -4.84 -0.17 -9.25
C PHE A 54 -6.21 0.02 -8.60
N LEU A 55 -7.05 0.89 -9.15
CA LEU A 55 -8.33 1.22 -8.53
C LEU A 55 -9.22 -0.02 -8.32
N PRO A 56 -9.47 -0.88 -9.34
CA PRO A 56 -10.31 -2.06 -9.13
C PRO A 56 -9.70 -3.12 -8.22
N LEU A 57 -8.38 -3.18 -8.06
CA LEU A 57 -7.72 -4.05 -7.09
C LEU A 57 -8.00 -3.62 -5.64
N LEU A 58 -8.21 -2.32 -5.41
CA LEU A 58 -8.46 -1.77 -4.07
C LEU A 58 -9.93 -1.78 -3.70
N VAL A 59 -10.81 -1.31 -4.59
CA VAL A 59 -12.23 -1.10 -4.28
C VAL A 59 -13.18 -2.08 -4.98
N GLY A 60 -12.65 -3.02 -5.73
CA GLY A 60 -13.43 -3.95 -6.56
C GLY A 60 -13.98 -3.33 -7.84
N GLN A 61 -14.38 -4.18 -8.79
CA GLN A 61 -14.75 -3.78 -10.14
C GLN A 61 -15.96 -2.83 -10.21
N SER A 62 -16.96 -3.05 -9.36
CA SER A 62 -18.20 -2.24 -9.39
C SER A 62 -17.94 -0.81 -8.93
N LYS A 63 -17.32 -0.66 -7.76
CA LYS A 63 -17.00 0.66 -7.20
C LYS A 63 -15.97 1.40 -8.07
N ALA A 64 -15.00 0.70 -8.66
CA ALA A 64 -14.04 1.30 -9.58
C ALA A 64 -14.73 1.91 -10.81
N ARG A 65 -15.72 1.23 -11.41
CA ARG A 65 -16.49 1.79 -12.53
C ARG A 65 -17.31 3.02 -12.14
N GLU A 66 -17.97 2.96 -10.98
CA GLU A 66 -18.69 4.12 -10.45
C GLU A 66 -17.75 5.31 -10.31
N LEU A 67 -16.62 5.15 -9.62
CA LEU A 67 -15.66 6.21 -9.38
C LEU A 67 -15.03 6.75 -10.68
N LEU A 68 -14.72 5.88 -11.65
CA LEU A 68 -14.14 6.30 -12.93
C LEU A 68 -15.15 7.02 -13.83
N PHE A 69 -16.38 6.50 -13.95
CA PHE A 69 -17.33 7.00 -14.92
C PHE A 69 -18.03 8.28 -14.45
N THR A 70 -18.31 8.38 -13.15
CA THR A 70 -19.00 9.53 -12.56
C THR A 70 -18.06 10.57 -11.98
N ALA A 71 -16.82 10.18 -11.66
CA ALA A 71 -15.77 10.98 -11.06
C ALA A 71 -16.31 11.87 -9.92
N PRO A 72 -16.94 11.29 -8.87
CA PRO A 72 -17.43 12.04 -7.73
C PRO A 72 -16.25 12.62 -6.95
N LEU A 73 -16.53 13.65 -6.18
CA LEU A 73 -15.60 14.13 -5.16
C LEU A 73 -15.91 13.38 -3.87
N ILE A 74 -14.97 12.57 -3.41
CA ILE A 74 -15.09 11.79 -2.17
C ILE A 74 -14.15 12.34 -1.08
N THR A 75 -14.53 12.15 0.17
CA THR A 75 -13.72 12.50 1.35
C THR A 75 -12.73 11.40 1.71
N GLY A 76 -11.76 11.69 2.59
CA GLY A 76 -10.87 10.67 3.15
C GLY A 76 -11.63 9.60 3.92
N ALA A 77 -12.69 9.98 4.65
CA ALA A 77 -13.54 9.04 5.37
C ALA A 77 -14.25 8.06 4.41
N GLU A 78 -14.87 8.57 3.34
CA GLU A 78 -15.49 7.72 2.31
C GLU A 78 -14.46 6.83 1.59
N ALA A 79 -13.25 7.34 1.37
CA ALA A 79 -12.16 6.57 0.78
C ALA A 79 -11.70 5.41 1.68
N LEU A 80 -11.73 5.58 3.01
CA LEU A 80 -11.48 4.51 3.98
C LEU A 80 -12.58 3.45 3.91
N ASP A 81 -13.85 3.87 3.89
CA ASP A 81 -15.00 2.95 3.80
C ASP A 81 -14.95 2.08 2.52
N PHE A 82 -14.44 2.63 1.43
CA PHE A 82 -14.27 1.89 0.16
C PHE A 82 -13.02 1.00 0.12
N GLY A 83 -12.12 1.12 1.10
CA GLY A 83 -10.82 0.47 1.09
C GLY A 83 -9.81 1.13 0.14
N LEU A 84 -10.06 2.37 -0.29
CA LEU A 84 -9.16 3.12 -1.16
C LEU A 84 -7.92 3.62 -0.42
N VAL A 85 -8.05 3.94 0.88
CA VAL A 85 -6.95 4.28 1.78
C VAL A 85 -6.90 3.31 2.97
N ASN A 86 -5.72 3.17 3.58
CA ASN A 86 -5.48 2.25 4.69
C ASN A 86 -5.76 2.89 6.06
N GLY A 87 -5.75 4.21 6.12
CA GLY A 87 -6.02 4.97 7.35
C GLY A 87 -6.33 6.42 7.06
N ILE A 88 -6.97 7.06 8.03
CA ILE A 88 -7.24 8.50 8.03
C ILE A 88 -6.81 9.10 9.36
N ALA A 89 -6.53 10.40 9.34
CA ALA A 89 -6.24 11.18 10.53
C ALA A 89 -6.86 12.58 10.42
N THR A 90 -7.06 13.23 11.56
CA THR A 90 -7.44 14.65 11.63
C THR A 90 -6.26 15.54 11.22
N SER A 91 -6.50 16.83 10.98
CA SER A 91 -5.42 17.76 10.62
C SER A 91 -4.32 17.84 11.68
N ASP A 92 -4.69 17.72 12.95
CA ASP A 92 -3.76 17.86 14.08
C ASP A 92 -2.88 16.61 14.25
N ASP A 93 -3.39 15.43 13.85
CA ASP A 93 -2.74 14.15 14.03
C ASP A 93 -2.09 13.59 12.76
N PHE A 94 -2.29 14.24 11.60
CA PHE A 94 -1.93 13.68 10.29
C PHE A 94 -0.44 13.37 10.15
N GLU A 95 0.42 14.35 10.48
CA GLU A 95 1.87 14.16 10.39
C GLU A 95 2.35 13.04 11.34
N GLY A 96 1.78 13.00 12.54
CA GLY A 96 2.06 11.96 13.54
C GLY A 96 1.66 10.56 13.02
N ALA A 97 0.48 10.42 12.43
CA ALA A 97 0.00 9.16 11.87
C ALA A 97 0.86 8.67 10.70
N VAL A 98 1.24 9.57 9.79
CA VAL A 98 2.14 9.26 8.67
C VAL A 98 3.52 8.84 9.18
N HIS A 99 4.07 9.59 10.13
CA HIS A 99 5.37 9.28 10.71
C HIS A 99 5.37 7.95 11.47
N ALA A 100 4.33 7.67 12.25
CA ALA A 100 4.17 6.41 12.98
C ALA A 100 4.15 5.20 12.00
N CYS A 101 3.34 5.28 10.96
CA CYS A 101 3.28 4.23 9.93
C CYS A 101 4.63 4.03 9.20
N ALA A 102 5.28 5.13 8.82
CA ALA A 102 6.58 5.07 8.14
C ALA A 102 7.67 4.49 9.07
N SER A 103 7.65 4.86 10.36
CA SER A 103 8.58 4.33 11.37
C SER A 103 8.37 2.85 11.60
N GLU A 104 7.14 2.39 11.74
CA GLU A 104 6.80 0.98 11.89
C GLU A 104 7.34 0.15 10.71
N LEU A 105 7.09 0.60 9.47
CA LEU A 105 7.60 -0.05 8.27
C LEU A 105 9.13 -0.06 8.22
N SER A 106 9.78 1.05 8.60
CA SER A 106 11.24 1.17 8.53
C SER A 106 11.96 0.36 9.59
N GLN A 107 11.32 0.11 10.72
CA GLN A 107 11.83 -0.71 11.82
C GLN A 107 11.49 -2.19 11.69
N SER A 108 10.73 -2.58 10.67
CA SER A 108 10.38 -3.96 10.37
C SER A 108 11.49 -4.68 9.58
N ALA A 109 11.39 -6.01 9.46
CA ALA A 109 12.29 -6.83 8.65
C ALA A 109 12.14 -6.50 7.16
N THR A 110 12.79 -5.43 6.69
CA THR A 110 12.55 -4.82 5.37
C THR A 110 12.88 -5.74 4.21
N VAL A 111 13.82 -6.68 4.38
CA VAL A 111 14.11 -7.72 3.37
C VAL A 111 12.90 -8.65 3.20
N ALA A 112 12.32 -9.13 4.30
CA ALA A 112 11.13 -9.99 4.26
C ALA A 112 9.93 -9.27 3.66
N ILE A 113 9.66 -8.02 4.06
CA ILE A 113 8.60 -7.18 3.48
C ILE A 113 8.81 -7.01 1.97
N GLY A 114 10.05 -6.81 1.53
CA GLY A 114 10.39 -6.71 0.10
C GLY A 114 10.02 -7.98 -0.69
N TYR A 115 10.21 -9.16 -0.10
CA TYR A 115 9.77 -10.43 -0.71
C TYR A 115 8.26 -10.62 -0.63
N MET A 116 7.60 -10.24 0.46
CA MET A 116 6.12 -10.23 0.55
C MET A 116 5.51 -9.36 -0.56
N LYS A 117 6.04 -8.15 -0.76
CA LYS A 117 5.62 -7.26 -1.84
C LYS A 117 5.79 -7.89 -3.23
N LYS A 118 6.92 -8.54 -3.49
CA LYS A 118 7.15 -9.27 -4.75
C LYS A 118 6.15 -10.42 -4.94
N ASN A 119 5.85 -11.17 -3.88
CA ASN A 119 4.87 -12.24 -3.92
C ASN A 119 3.48 -11.70 -4.27
N LEU A 120 3.01 -10.66 -3.57
CA LEU A 120 1.73 -10.02 -3.81
C LEU A 120 1.61 -9.46 -5.24
N ASN A 121 2.63 -8.73 -5.70
CA ASN A 121 2.61 -8.15 -7.06
C ASN A 121 2.57 -9.22 -8.15
N SER A 122 3.20 -10.37 -7.93
CA SER A 122 3.23 -11.46 -8.91
C SER A 122 1.97 -12.31 -8.85
N ALA A 123 1.34 -12.47 -7.69
CA ALA A 123 0.16 -13.31 -7.50
C ALA A 123 -1.02 -12.88 -8.38
N ALA A 124 -1.13 -11.58 -8.69
CA ALA A 124 -2.18 -11.04 -9.55
C ALA A 124 -2.21 -11.64 -10.97
N THR A 125 -1.09 -12.19 -11.45
CA THR A 125 -0.94 -12.74 -12.81
C THR A 125 -0.38 -14.16 -12.85
N SER A 126 -0.16 -14.80 -11.70
CA SER A 126 0.40 -16.15 -11.57
C SER A 126 -0.67 -17.16 -11.21
N THR A 127 -0.42 -18.43 -11.53
CA THR A 127 -1.17 -19.55 -10.97
C THR A 127 -0.83 -19.77 -9.49
N LEU A 128 -1.67 -20.53 -8.78
CA LEU A 128 -1.39 -20.91 -7.40
C LEU A 128 -0.07 -21.68 -7.28
N GLY A 129 0.22 -22.61 -8.21
CA GLY A 129 1.47 -23.38 -8.22
C GLY A 129 2.70 -22.48 -8.32
N GLU A 130 2.72 -21.57 -9.31
CA GLU A 130 3.80 -20.61 -9.48
C GLU A 130 3.96 -19.65 -8.27
N SER A 131 2.86 -19.30 -7.62
CA SER A 131 2.89 -18.48 -6.40
C SER A 131 3.53 -19.24 -5.24
N LEU A 132 3.14 -20.51 -5.01
CA LEU A 132 3.72 -21.37 -3.97
C LEU A 132 5.22 -21.61 -4.19
N ASP A 133 5.66 -21.88 -5.42
CA ASP A 133 7.07 -22.07 -5.76
C ASP A 133 7.89 -20.79 -5.46
N ARG A 134 7.33 -19.62 -5.80
CA ARG A 134 7.97 -18.32 -5.54
C ARG A 134 8.05 -18.03 -4.04
N GLU A 135 6.97 -18.28 -3.30
CA GLU A 135 6.94 -18.12 -1.83
C GLU A 135 7.98 -19.02 -1.16
N ALA A 136 8.08 -20.27 -1.58
CA ALA A 136 9.10 -21.21 -1.06
C ALA A 136 10.53 -20.69 -1.30
N ALA A 137 10.81 -20.19 -2.51
CA ALA A 137 12.11 -19.62 -2.85
C ALA A 137 12.42 -18.35 -2.02
N HIS A 138 11.46 -17.44 -1.86
CA HIS A 138 11.61 -16.24 -1.06
C HIS A 138 11.71 -16.52 0.43
N MET A 139 10.96 -17.52 0.94
CA MET A 139 11.07 -17.97 2.33
C MET A 139 12.47 -18.53 2.61
N ALA A 140 13.00 -19.37 1.71
CA ALA A 140 14.36 -19.90 1.85
C ALA A 140 15.41 -18.79 1.93
N ARG A 141 15.22 -17.69 1.18
CA ARG A 141 16.10 -16.51 1.26
C ARG A 141 15.95 -15.77 2.59
N CYS A 142 14.71 -15.62 3.10
CA CYS A 142 14.48 -14.98 4.39
C CYS A 142 15.13 -15.74 5.55
N PHE A 143 15.17 -17.08 5.52
CA PHE A 143 15.86 -17.89 6.54
C PHE A 143 17.37 -17.59 6.66
N THR A 144 17.99 -17.07 5.61
CA THR A 144 19.42 -16.75 5.62
C THR A 144 19.73 -15.34 6.12
N THR A 145 18.72 -14.49 6.34
CA THR A 145 18.91 -13.10 6.77
C THR A 145 19.33 -13.00 8.25
N GLN A 146 20.01 -11.90 8.57
CA GLN A 146 20.30 -11.57 9.96
C GLN A 146 19.03 -11.24 10.74
N ASP A 147 18.08 -10.55 10.10
CA ASP A 147 16.81 -10.20 10.71
C ASP A 147 16.00 -11.42 11.16
N HIS A 148 16.02 -12.53 10.38
CA HIS A 148 15.37 -13.78 10.81
C HIS A 148 16.02 -14.35 12.08
N LYS A 149 17.36 -14.34 12.16
CA LYS A 149 18.07 -14.84 13.34
C LYS A 149 17.76 -14.00 14.59
N LEU A 150 17.76 -12.67 14.43
CA LEU A 150 17.39 -11.73 15.50
C LEU A 150 15.94 -11.95 15.97
N ALA A 151 15.01 -12.13 15.03
CA ALA A 151 13.61 -12.40 15.35
C ALA A 151 13.44 -13.70 16.16
N VAL A 152 14.13 -14.78 15.78
CA VAL A 152 14.09 -16.06 16.53
C VAL A 152 14.66 -15.90 17.94
N GLN A 153 15.79 -15.21 18.09
CA GLN A 153 16.41 -14.95 19.39
C GLN A 153 15.47 -14.13 20.30
N ALA A 154 14.93 -13.04 19.78
CA ALA A 154 14.00 -12.18 20.50
C ALA A 154 12.72 -12.93 20.93
N PHE A 155 12.18 -13.78 20.04
CA PHE A 155 11.00 -14.60 20.34
C PHE A 155 11.26 -15.56 21.53
N VAL A 156 12.40 -16.23 21.55
CA VAL A 156 12.78 -17.12 22.66
C VAL A 156 12.99 -16.35 23.95
N ALA A 157 13.60 -15.16 23.86
CA ALA A 157 13.84 -14.27 25.00
C ALA A 157 12.57 -13.52 25.48
N LYS A 158 11.46 -13.56 24.72
CA LYS A 158 10.24 -12.78 24.92
C LYS A 158 10.48 -11.27 24.87
N GLU A 159 11.36 -10.86 23.96
CA GLU A 159 11.74 -9.48 23.71
C GLU A 159 11.22 -9.00 22.35
N THR A 160 11.22 -7.69 22.13
CA THR A 160 10.91 -7.12 20.80
C THR A 160 12.17 -7.16 19.93
N PRO A 161 12.13 -7.76 18.72
CA PRO A 161 13.29 -7.80 17.85
C PRO A 161 13.64 -6.39 17.33
N VAL A 162 14.93 -6.14 17.15
CA VAL A 162 15.45 -4.96 16.45
C VAL A 162 16.04 -5.43 15.13
N PHE A 163 15.47 -4.97 14.03
CA PHE A 163 15.87 -5.39 12.69
C PHE A 163 16.90 -4.43 12.09
N SER A 164 17.83 -4.98 11.30
CA SER A 164 18.87 -4.24 10.59
C SER A 164 18.57 -4.05 9.10
N GLY A 165 17.65 -4.82 8.56
CA GLY A 165 17.36 -4.85 7.13
C GLY A 165 18.37 -5.66 6.31
N GLU A 166 19.04 -6.65 6.92
CA GLU A 166 20.10 -7.50 6.35
C GLU A 166 19.78 -8.99 6.43
#